data_6151b9ddb956e59996e4f9ddb5ae91e4
#
_entry.id   6151b9ddb956e59996e4f9ddb5ae91e4
#
_cell.length_a   1.000
_cell.length_b   1.000
_cell.length_c   1.000
_cell.angle_alpha   90.00
_cell.angle_beta   90.00
_cell.angle_gamma   90.00
#
_symmetry.space_group_name_H-M   'P 1'
#
loop_
_entity.id
_entity.type
_entity.pdbx_description
1 polymer ?
#
loop_
_entity_poly.entity_id
_entity_poly.type
_entity_poly.pdbx_seq_one_letter_code
_entity_poly.pdbx_strand_id
1 'polypeptide(L)'
;MLRRSDVLAPSASVSRTQREVRNGHRGAAILLTGLPAAGKSTLAQALHAELFGRGLQSVVLDGDGLRIGLNRDLRFTDADRHENIRRASELAALLVENGQIVILAMIAPLVELREVFAQRLGEDYRDVWCSASLAVCEQRDPKGHYARARRGDLAGFTGVSAPYEPPTQASLVLDTGAQTVEACLDRLLTWLGECAVLPRT
;
A
#
# COMPACT_ATOMS: atom_id res chain seq x y z
N MET A 1 34.51 -5.29 11.54
CA MET A 1 33.24 -4.96 10.86
C MET A 1 32.11 -5.61 11.66
N LEU A 2 31.19 -4.83 12.25
CA LEU A 2 30.08 -5.35 13.05
C LEU A 2 29.16 -6.20 12.15
N ARG A 3 28.72 -7.36 12.66
CA ARG A 3 27.75 -8.22 11.99
C ARG A 3 26.32 -7.77 12.35
N ARG A 4 25.33 -8.13 11.52
CA ARG A 4 23.93 -7.84 11.80
C ARG A 4 23.45 -8.39 13.15
N SER A 5 24.04 -9.51 13.60
CA SER A 5 23.84 -10.13 14.92
C SER A 5 24.34 -9.30 16.09
N ASP A 6 25.21 -8.33 15.85
CA ASP A 6 25.80 -7.49 16.89
C ASP A 6 24.97 -6.22 17.16
N VAL A 7 23.90 -6.00 16.38
CA VAL A 7 22.97 -4.90 16.56
C VAL A 7 21.87 -5.32 17.53
N LEU A 8 21.90 -4.76 18.74
CA LEU A 8 20.86 -4.96 19.73
C LEU A 8 19.70 -4.00 19.44
N ALA A 9 18.48 -4.53 19.45
CA ALA A 9 17.30 -3.67 19.37
C ALA A 9 17.22 -2.80 20.63
N PRO A 10 17.05 -1.47 20.53
CA PRO A 10 16.89 -0.62 21.69
C PRO A 10 15.61 -0.98 22.43
N SER A 11 15.65 -0.97 23.77
CA SER A 11 14.44 -1.13 24.59
C SER A 11 13.56 0.11 24.42
N ALA A 12 12.34 -0.07 23.94
CA ALA A 12 11.40 1.04 23.81
C ALA A 12 10.85 1.43 25.21
N SER A 13 11.00 2.70 25.58
CA SER A 13 10.42 3.25 26.81
C SER A 13 8.89 3.39 26.74
N VAL A 14 8.32 3.42 25.53
CA VAL A 14 6.89 3.44 25.25
C VAL A 14 6.55 2.28 24.34
N SER A 15 5.70 1.36 24.81
CA SER A 15 5.29 0.18 24.05
C SER A 15 4.31 0.53 22.93
N ARG A 16 4.19 -0.37 21.93
CA ARG A 16 3.17 -0.30 20.87
C ARG A 16 1.77 -0.21 21.48
N THR A 17 1.44 -1.07 22.44
CA THR A 17 0.12 -1.07 23.08
C THR A 17 -0.21 0.27 23.74
N GLN A 18 0.76 0.91 24.41
CA GLN A 18 0.54 2.23 24.99
C GLN A 18 0.24 3.29 23.92
N ARG A 19 0.88 3.20 22.75
CA ARG A 19 0.63 4.09 21.62
C ARG A 19 -0.78 3.86 21.05
N GLU A 20 -1.16 2.60 20.82
CA GLU A 20 -2.46 2.22 20.27
C GLU A 20 -3.61 2.65 21.21
N VAL A 21 -3.46 2.46 22.52
CA VAL A 21 -4.43 2.96 23.51
C VAL A 21 -4.57 4.48 23.43
N ARG A 22 -3.44 5.22 23.38
CA ARG A 22 -3.48 6.67 23.24
C ARG A 22 -4.10 7.13 21.92
N ASN A 23 -3.81 6.41 20.83
CA ASN A 23 -4.28 6.77 19.49
C ASN A 23 -5.75 6.39 19.25
N GLY A 24 -6.32 5.51 20.09
CA GLY A 24 -7.70 5.02 19.95
C GLY A 24 -7.90 4.05 18.78
N HIS A 25 -6.81 3.53 18.21
CA HIS A 25 -6.85 2.55 17.10
C HIS A 25 -5.60 1.66 17.13
N ARG A 26 -5.65 0.53 16.41
CA ARG A 26 -4.49 -0.34 16.24
C ARG A 26 -3.60 0.14 15.09
N GLY A 27 -2.29 -0.12 15.21
CA GLY A 27 -1.38 0.00 14.10
C GLY A 27 -1.66 -1.11 13.05
N ALA A 28 -1.72 -0.75 11.78
CA ALA A 28 -1.92 -1.69 10.67
C ALA A 28 -1.30 -1.16 9.38
N ALA A 29 -0.94 -2.06 8.48
CA ALA A 29 -0.48 -1.72 7.14
C ALA A 29 -1.51 -2.20 6.10
N ILE A 30 -2.06 -1.27 5.34
CA ILE A 30 -3.10 -1.50 4.33
C ILE A 30 -2.46 -1.31 2.96
N LEU A 31 -2.22 -2.40 2.24
CA LEU A 31 -1.73 -2.35 0.87
C LEU A 31 -2.90 -2.23 -0.11
N LEU A 32 -3.01 -1.08 -0.77
CA LEU A 32 -3.88 -0.91 -1.94
C LEU A 32 -3.09 -1.33 -3.18
N THR A 33 -3.38 -2.50 -3.73
CA THR A 33 -2.77 -3.03 -4.97
C THR A 33 -3.73 -2.95 -6.14
N GLY A 34 -3.21 -3.00 -7.35
CA GLY A 34 -4.00 -2.93 -8.59
C GLY A 34 -3.18 -2.36 -9.75
N LEU A 35 -3.71 -2.44 -10.96
CA LEU A 35 -3.10 -1.89 -12.17
C LEU A 35 -2.76 -0.39 -12.02
N PRO A 36 -1.81 0.16 -12.79
CA PRO A 36 -1.68 1.61 -12.94
C PRO A 36 -3.05 2.24 -13.26
N ALA A 37 -3.35 3.40 -12.73
CA ALA A 37 -4.65 4.09 -12.88
C ALA A 37 -5.89 3.35 -12.31
N ALA A 38 -5.74 2.27 -11.54
CA ALA A 38 -6.85 1.59 -10.86
C ALA A 38 -7.45 2.37 -9.68
N GLY A 39 -6.98 3.60 -9.38
CA GLY A 39 -7.55 4.43 -8.31
C GLY A 39 -6.88 4.28 -6.93
N LYS A 40 -5.79 3.54 -6.79
CA LYS A 40 -5.08 3.30 -5.52
C LYS A 40 -4.74 4.57 -4.76
N SER A 41 -4.03 5.51 -5.39
CA SER A 41 -3.60 6.76 -4.75
C SER A 41 -4.80 7.65 -4.39
N THR A 42 -5.84 7.67 -5.22
CA THR A 42 -7.08 8.40 -4.95
C THR A 42 -7.77 7.86 -3.70
N LEU A 43 -7.94 6.54 -3.63
CA LEU A 43 -8.56 5.89 -2.47
C LEU A 43 -7.68 6.01 -1.21
N ALA A 44 -6.35 5.93 -1.35
CA ALA A 44 -5.41 6.13 -0.25
C ALA A 44 -5.55 7.51 0.38
N GLN A 45 -5.64 8.56 -0.46
CA GLN A 45 -5.81 9.93 0.01
C GLN A 45 -7.21 10.16 0.62
N ALA A 46 -8.25 9.58 0.04
CA ALA A 46 -9.60 9.65 0.60
C ALA A 46 -9.66 8.97 1.99
N LEU A 47 -9.09 7.77 2.14
CA LEU A 47 -9.00 7.09 3.42
C LEU A 47 -8.19 7.90 4.43
N HIS A 48 -7.03 8.43 4.02
CA HIS A 48 -6.20 9.26 4.90
C HIS A 48 -6.94 10.51 5.41
N ALA A 49 -7.63 11.22 4.50
CA ALA A 49 -8.41 12.41 4.86
C ALA A 49 -9.53 12.08 5.86
N GLU A 50 -10.23 10.98 5.66
CA GLU A 50 -11.29 10.51 6.55
C GLU A 50 -10.74 10.11 7.94
N LEU A 51 -9.65 9.34 7.99
CA LEU A 51 -8.99 8.96 9.24
C LEU A 51 -8.49 10.19 10.00
N PHE A 52 -7.90 11.15 9.29
CA PHE A 52 -7.46 12.43 9.87
C PHE A 52 -8.64 13.21 10.45
N GLY A 53 -9.76 13.30 9.71
CA GLY A 53 -10.99 13.95 10.20
C GLY A 53 -11.56 13.31 11.48
N ARG A 54 -11.33 12.00 11.67
CA ARG A 54 -11.69 11.26 12.89
C ARG A 54 -10.63 11.37 14.01
N GLY A 55 -9.55 12.10 13.81
CA GLY A 55 -8.45 12.22 14.77
C GLY A 55 -7.56 10.97 14.87
N LEU A 56 -7.63 10.04 13.90
CA LEU A 56 -6.85 8.81 13.87
C LEU A 56 -5.52 9.03 13.14
N GLN A 57 -4.44 8.45 13.66
CA GLN A 57 -3.10 8.64 13.08
C GLN A 57 -2.88 7.71 11.89
N SER A 58 -2.71 8.29 10.73
CA SER A 58 -2.42 7.55 9.51
C SER A 58 -1.36 8.24 8.64
N VAL A 59 -0.72 7.48 7.76
CA VAL A 59 0.27 7.97 6.80
C VAL A 59 0.09 7.24 5.47
N VAL A 60 0.25 7.97 4.36
CA VAL A 60 0.24 7.39 3.01
C VAL A 60 1.67 7.21 2.52
N LEU A 61 2.01 5.99 2.14
CA LEU A 61 3.23 5.63 1.43
C LEU A 61 2.85 5.33 -0.03
N ASP A 62 2.95 6.34 -0.88
CA ASP A 62 2.71 6.19 -2.32
C ASP A 62 3.98 5.74 -3.04
N GLY A 63 3.86 4.78 -3.96
CA GLY A 63 4.99 4.19 -4.67
C GLY A 63 5.80 5.20 -5.48
N ASP A 64 5.15 6.20 -6.08
CA ASP A 64 5.83 7.28 -6.81
C ASP A 64 6.51 8.25 -5.82
N GLY A 65 5.84 8.59 -4.72
CA GLY A 65 6.39 9.43 -3.65
C GLY A 65 7.66 8.82 -3.02
N LEU A 66 7.66 7.52 -2.76
CA LEU A 66 8.85 6.83 -2.26
C LEU A 66 10.03 6.90 -3.23
N ARG A 67 9.78 6.84 -4.56
CA ARG A 67 10.82 6.93 -5.59
C ARG A 67 11.42 8.34 -5.76
N ILE A 68 10.71 9.38 -5.34
CA ILE A 68 11.26 10.75 -5.30
C ILE A 68 12.25 10.90 -4.14
N GLY A 69 12.01 10.23 -3.02
CA GLY A 69 12.78 10.35 -1.78
C GLY A 69 13.60 9.11 -1.43
N LEU A 70 13.03 8.27 -0.56
CA LEU A 70 13.68 7.10 0.05
C LEU A 70 14.28 6.13 -0.98
N ASN A 71 13.63 5.96 -2.12
CA ASN A 71 13.96 4.99 -3.17
C ASN A 71 14.43 5.66 -4.47
N ARG A 72 14.96 6.89 -4.41
CA ARG A 72 15.42 7.68 -5.57
C ARG A 72 16.57 7.03 -6.36
N ASP A 73 17.30 6.13 -5.71
CA ASP A 73 18.38 5.34 -6.30
C ASP A 73 17.88 4.16 -7.14
N LEU A 74 16.60 3.77 -6.99
CA LEU A 74 16.01 2.63 -7.66
C LEU A 74 15.36 3.02 -8.99
N ARG A 75 15.55 2.14 -9.98
CA ARG A 75 14.91 2.20 -11.30
C ARG A 75 13.69 1.27 -11.36
N PHE A 76 13.34 0.77 -12.56
CA PHE A 76 12.17 -0.08 -12.78
C PHE A 76 12.53 -1.50 -13.25
N THR A 77 13.79 -1.94 -13.03
CA THR A 77 14.17 -3.34 -13.20
C THR A 77 13.45 -4.21 -12.16
N ASP A 78 13.36 -5.50 -12.40
CA ASP A 78 12.69 -6.42 -11.44
C ASP A 78 13.40 -6.41 -10.08
N ALA A 79 14.73 -6.38 -10.07
CA ALA A 79 15.51 -6.24 -8.84
C ALA A 79 15.20 -4.94 -8.09
N ASP A 80 15.11 -3.80 -8.79
CA ASP A 80 14.77 -2.52 -8.19
C ASP A 80 13.32 -2.47 -7.70
N ARG A 81 12.40 -3.14 -8.41
CA ARG A 81 11.00 -3.27 -7.97
C ARG A 81 10.91 -4.07 -6.67
N HIS A 82 11.64 -5.17 -6.58
CA HIS A 82 11.73 -5.99 -5.38
C HIS A 82 12.31 -5.18 -4.20
N GLU A 83 13.43 -4.48 -4.42
CA GLU A 83 14.06 -3.66 -3.39
C GLU A 83 13.17 -2.48 -2.96
N ASN A 84 12.42 -1.88 -3.89
CA ASN A 84 11.44 -0.85 -3.57
C ASN A 84 10.35 -1.37 -2.61
N ILE A 85 9.83 -2.58 -2.86
CA ILE A 85 8.85 -3.24 -2.00
C ILE A 85 9.47 -3.59 -0.65
N ARG A 86 10.69 -4.15 -0.64
CA ARG A 86 11.40 -4.49 0.60
C ARG A 86 11.61 -3.27 1.49
N ARG A 87 12.08 -2.14 0.94
CA ARG A 87 12.25 -0.89 1.72
C ARG A 87 10.92 -0.34 2.21
N ALA A 88 9.88 -0.37 1.37
CA ALA A 88 8.54 0.08 1.76
C ALA A 88 7.96 -0.79 2.89
N SER A 89 8.17 -2.11 2.87
CA SER A 89 7.70 -3.02 3.92
C SER A 89 8.40 -2.78 5.26
N GLU A 90 9.72 -2.50 5.25
CA GLU A 90 10.46 -2.16 6.46
C GLU A 90 10.02 -0.83 7.07
N LEU A 91 9.81 0.18 6.22
CA LEU A 91 9.28 1.48 6.66
C LEU A 91 7.87 1.34 7.23
N ALA A 92 7.00 0.57 6.56
CA ALA A 92 5.65 0.31 7.04
C ALA A 92 5.67 -0.40 8.40
N ALA A 93 6.52 -1.41 8.58
CA ALA A 93 6.64 -2.12 9.86
C ALA A 93 7.10 -1.19 11.00
N LEU A 94 8.04 -0.30 10.73
CA LEU A 94 8.50 0.69 11.71
C LEU A 94 7.36 1.63 12.14
N LEU A 95 6.56 2.09 11.19
CA LEU A 95 5.43 3.00 11.45
C LEU A 95 4.28 2.29 12.16
N VAL A 96 3.97 1.04 11.78
CA VAL A 96 2.97 0.19 12.46
C VAL A 96 3.37 -0.06 13.91
N GLU A 97 4.65 -0.37 14.17
CA GLU A 97 5.17 -0.55 15.53
C GLU A 97 5.06 0.75 16.35
N ASN A 98 5.06 1.90 15.69
CA ASN A 98 4.77 3.19 16.31
C ASN A 98 3.25 3.48 16.46
N GLY A 99 2.38 2.50 16.20
CA GLY A 99 0.94 2.60 16.38
C GLY A 99 0.22 3.36 15.28
N GLN A 100 0.80 3.50 14.09
CA GLN A 100 0.19 4.22 12.97
C GLN A 100 -0.56 3.28 12.03
N ILE A 101 -1.60 3.78 11.38
CA ILE A 101 -2.23 3.15 10.22
C ILE A 101 -1.45 3.58 8.97
N VAL A 102 -0.79 2.62 8.32
CA VAL A 102 0.02 2.86 7.13
C VAL A 102 -0.75 2.45 5.89
N ILE A 103 -1.01 3.39 5.00
CA ILE A 103 -1.72 3.17 3.75
C ILE A 103 -0.69 3.12 2.62
N LEU A 104 -0.46 1.93 2.07
CA LEU A 104 0.49 1.71 0.99
C LEU A 104 -0.24 1.75 -0.35
N ALA A 105 -0.02 2.77 -1.18
CA ALA A 105 -0.57 2.85 -2.54
C ALA A 105 0.48 2.39 -3.54
N MET A 106 0.55 1.09 -3.80
CA MET A 106 1.60 0.49 -4.64
C MET A 106 1.01 -0.52 -5.62
N ILE A 107 1.60 -0.66 -6.80
CA ILE A 107 1.12 -1.65 -7.80
C ILE A 107 1.31 -3.05 -7.24
N ALA A 108 2.50 -3.39 -6.72
CA ALA A 108 2.88 -4.72 -6.24
C ALA A 108 2.37 -5.83 -7.17
N PRO A 109 2.83 -5.86 -8.45
CA PRO A 109 2.13 -6.55 -9.53
C PRO A 109 2.15 -8.07 -9.41
N LEU A 110 3.15 -8.64 -8.75
CA LEU A 110 3.37 -10.08 -8.62
C LEU A 110 3.00 -10.57 -7.22
N VAL A 111 2.58 -11.82 -7.11
CA VAL A 111 2.27 -12.46 -5.81
C VAL A 111 3.46 -12.37 -4.87
N GLU A 112 4.66 -12.73 -5.37
CA GLU A 112 5.91 -12.71 -4.59
C GLU A 112 6.20 -11.33 -3.97
N LEU A 113 5.87 -10.24 -4.67
CA LEU A 113 6.06 -8.87 -4.16
C LEU A 113 5.08 -8.52 -3.03
N ARG A 114 3.85 -9.04 -3.08
CA ARG A 114 2.87 -8.89 -2.00
C ARG A 114 3.22 -9.75 -0.80
N GLU A 115 3.80 -10.93 -1.04
CA GLU A 115 4.30 -11.82 0.03
C GLU A 115 5.42 -11.17 0.86
N VAL A 116 6.26 -10.30 0.28
CA VAL A 116 7.26 -9.53 1.04
C VAL A 116 6.59 -8.70 2.15
N PHE A 117 5.47 -8.05 1.83
CA PHE A 117 4.70 -7.32 2.84
C PHE A 117 4.06 -8.26 3.87
N ALA A 118 3.44 -9.34 3.42
CA ALA A 118 2.78 -10.32 4.30
C ALA A 118 3.79 -10.95 5.29
N GLN A 119 4.95 -11.36 4.81
CA GLN A 119 5.99 -11.94 5.65
C GLN A 119 6.57 -10.94 6.66
N ARG A 120 6.75 -9.66 6.25
CA ARG A 120 7.35 -8.65 7.11
C ARG A 120 6.39 -8.11 8.17
N LEU A 121 5.10 -8.01 7.85
CA LEU A 121 4.08 -7.35 8.68
C LEU A 121 3.19 -8.35 9.43
N GLY A 122 3.13 -9.61 8.98
CA GLY A 122 2.35 -10.65 9.65
C GLY A 122 0.88 -10.28 9.82
N GLU A 123 0.39 -10.37 11.05
CA GLU A 123 -1.01 -10.09 11.40
C GLU A 123 -1.43 -8.62 11.24
N ASP A 124 -0.49 -7.71 11.09
CA ASP A 124 -0.79 -6.29 10.85
C ASP A 124 -1.01 -5.98 9.37
N TYR A 125 -0.72 -6.93 8.48
CA TYR A 125 -0.88 -6.76 7.04
C TYR A 125 -2.33 -6.94 6.61
N ARG A 126 -2.79 -6.05 5.74
CA ARG A 126 -4.09 -6.08 5.08
C ARG A 126 -3.90 -5.74 3.61
N ASP A 127 -4.28 -6.65 2.72
CA ASP A 127 -4.25 -6.38 1.29
C ASP A 127 -5.65 -6.09 0.74
N VAL A 128 -5.74 -5.00 0.00
CA VAL A 128 -6.96 -4.53 -0.64
C VAL A 128 -6.72 -4.43 -2.13
N TRP A 129 -7.46 -5.16 -2.92
CA TRP A 129 -7.37 -5.11 -4.35
C TRP A 129 -8.31 -4.06 -4.93
N CYS A 130 -7.73 -3.00 -5.50
CA CYS A 130 -8.42 -2.03 -6.35
C CYS A 130 -8.63 -2.67 -7.72
N SER A 131 -9.77 -3.36 -7.88
CA SER A 131 -10.11 -4.11 -9.08
C SER A 131 -10.72 -3.16 -10.12
N ALA A 132 -9.92 -2.85 -11.14
CA ALA A 132 -10.38 -2.17 -12.34
C ALA A 132 -9.85 -2.91 -13.56
N SER A 133 -10.66 -3.05 -14.60
CA SER A 133 -10.22 -3.70 -15.84
C SER A 133 -9.10 -2.90 -16.52
N LEU A 134 -8.26 -3.58 -17.31
CA LEU A 134 -7.21 -2.92 -18.08
C LEU A 134 -7.79 -1.82 -18.98
N ALA A 135 -8.93 -2.07 -19.62
CA ALA A 135 -9.61 -1.10 -20.48
C ALA A 135 -9.98 0.18 -19.71
N VAL A 136 -10.53 0.06 -18.50
CA VAL A 136 -10.86 1.21 -17.64
C VAL A 136 -9.59 1.96 -17.23
N CYS A 137 -8.52 1.24 -16.89
CA CYS A 137 -7.26 1.86 -16.51
C CYS A 137 -6.61 2.61 -17.70
N GLU A 138 -6.65 2.03 -18.89
CA GLU A 138 -6.17 2.67 -20.12
C GLU A 138 -6.99 3.92 -20.48
N GLN A 139 -8.31 3.84 -20.35
CA GLN A 139 -9.19 5.00 -20.59
C GLN A 139 -8.90 6.16 -19.63
N ARG A 140 -8.60 5.85 -18.37
CA ARG A 140 -8.26 6.86 -17.35
C ARG A 140 -6.91 7.52 -17.60
N ASP A 141 -5.90 6.75 -17.83
CA ASP A 141 -4.47 7.08 -18.09
C ASP A 141 -4.04 8.52 -17.69
N PRO A 142 -4.17 8.95 -16.42
CA PRO A 142 -4.01 10.33 -16.00
C PRO A 142 -2.58 10.88 -16.24
N LYS A 143 -1.61 9.97 -16.45
CA LYS A 143 -0.19 10.31 -16.65
C LYS A 143 0.28 10.05 -18.09
N GLY A 144 -0.60 9.57 -18.99
CA GLY A 144 -0.25 9.20 -20.35
C GLY A 144 0.72 8.01 -20.47
N HIS A 145 0.84 7.21 -19.39
CA HIS A 145 1.78 6.08 -19.37
C HIS A 145 1.31 4.90 -20.21
N TYR A 146 0.00 4.62 -20.26
CA TYR A 146 -0.56 3.57 -21.13
C TYR A 146 -0.35 3.93 -22.60
N ALA A 147 -0.66 5.17 -22.99
CA ALA A 147 -0.44 5.63 -24.35
C ALA A 147 1.03 5.51 -24.76
N ARG A 148 1.98 5.84 -23.87
CA ARG A 148 3.42 5.67 -24.12
C ARG A 148 3.83 4.21 -24.22
N ALA A 149 3.33 3.36 -23.31
CA ALA A 149 3.64 1.93 -23.32
C ALA A 149 3.12 1.24 -24.59
N ARG A 150 1.92 1.59 -25.06
CA ARG A 150 1.34 1.07 -26.32
C ARG A 150 2.13 1.49 -27.55
N ARG A 151 2.75 2.66 -27.56
CA ARG A 151 3.65 3.09 -28.65
C ARG A 151 5.07 2.50 -28.55
N GLY A 152 5.38 1.76 -27.48
CA GLY A 152 6.74 1.22 -27.25
C GLY A 152 7.69 2.21 -26.58
N ASP A 153 7.26 3.44 -26.22
CA ASP A 153 8.07 4.48 -25.59
C ASP A 153 8.35 4.21 -24.10
N LEU A 154 7.70 3.19 -23.51
CA LEU A 154 7.82 2.82 -22.11
C LEU A 154 7.85 1.29 -21.96
N ALA A 155 9.03 0.74 -21.79
CA ALA A 155 9.22 -0.69 -21.58
C ALA A 155 8.90 -1.11 -20.13
N GLY A 156 8.53 -2.38 -19.95
CA GLY A 156 8.29 -2.95 -18.61
C GLY A 156 7.09 -2.35 -17.89
N PHE A 157 6.11 -1.81 -18.60
CA PHE A 157 4.93 -1.20 -18.01
C PHE A 157 3.89 -2.26 -17.64
N THR A 158 3.52 -2.32 -16.36
CA THR A 158 2.59 -3.31 -15.81
C THR A 158 1.22 -3.23 -16.49
N GLY A 159 0.74 -4.37 -16.97
CA GLY A 159 -0.53 -4.50 -17.69
C GLY A 159 -0.43 -4.34 -19.21
N VAL A 160 0.73 -3.91 -19.75
CA VAL A 160 0.98 -3.80 -21.20
C VAL A 160 2.16 -4.67 -21.63
N SER A 161 3.35 -4.40 -21.13
CA SER A 161 4.59 -5.12 -21.46
C SER A 161 5.23 -5.83 -20.27
N ALA A 162 4.62 -5.72 -19.08
CA ALA A 162 4.96 -6.49 -17.89
C ALA A 162 3.68 -7.06 -17.27
N PRO A 163 3.76 -8.23 -16.59
CA PRO A 163 2.58 -8.90 -16.04
C PRO A 163 2.00 -8.15 -14.83
N TYR A 164 0.71 -8.40 -14.59
CA TYR A 164 0.02 -8.16 -13.34
C TYR A 164 -0.71 -9.43 -12.94
N GLU A 165 -0.46 -9.95 -11.76
CA GLU A 165 -1.13 -11.12 -11.19
C GLU A 165 -2.22 -10.64 -10.22
N PRO A 166 -3.51 -10.71 -10.60
CA PRO A 166 -4.59 -10.35 -9.70
C PRO A 166 -4.52 -11.16 -8.41
N PRO A 167 -4.74 -10.54 -7.23
CA PRO A 167 -4.83 -11.30 -5.98
C PRO A 167 -5.99 -12.29 -6.03
N THR A 168 -5.73 -13.57 -5.76
CA THR A 168 -6.76 -14.62 -5.72
C THR A 168 -7.44 -14.71 -4.36
N GLN A 169 -6.80 -14.21 -3.31
CA GLN A 169 -7.25 -14.25 -1.92
C GLN A 169 -7.02 -12.90 -1.23
N ALA A 170 -7.36 -11.80 -1.92
CA ALA A 170 -7.29 -10.48 -1.30
C ALA A 170 -8.20 -10.41 -0.07
N SER A 171 -7.72 -9.76 0.99
CA SER A 171 -8.51 -9.56 2.22
C SER A 171 -9.77 -8.74 1.96
N LEU A 172 -9.70 -7.81 1.00
CA LEU A 172 -10.84 -7.05 0.49
C LEU A 172 -10.68 -6.78 -1.01
N VAL A 173 -11.76 -6.93 -1.77
CA VAL A 173 -11.82 -6.53 -3.19
C VAL A 173 -12.76 -5.34 -3.33
N LEU A 174 -12.26 -4.26 -3.92
CA LEU A 174 -13.03 -3.06 -4.23
C LEU A 174 -13.08 -2.88 -5.75
N ASP A 175 -14.29 -2.86 -6.31
CA ASP A 175 -14.48 -2.61 -7.74
C ASP A 175 -14.34 -1.10 -8.03
N THR A 176 -13.09 -0.67 -8.07
CA THR A 176 -12.76 0.73 -8.38
C THR A 176 -12.98 1.08 -9.86
N GLY A 177 -13.31 0.10 -10.67
CA GLY A 177 -13.67 0.27 -12.09
C GLY A 177 -15.10 0.79 -12.26
N ALA A 178 -16.03 0.29 -11.45
CA ALA A 178 -17.46 0.56 -11.56
C ALA A 178 -18.02 1.40 -10.40
N GLN A 179 -17.39 1.37 -9.21
CA GLN A 179 -17.86 2.10 -8.03
C GLN A 179 -17.22 3.47 -7.90
N THR A 180 -17.92 4.39 -7.22
CA THR A 180 -17.36 5.70 -6.88
C THR A 180 -16.31 5.58 -5.77
N VAL A 181 -15.50 6.63 -5.60
CA VAL A 181 -14.49 6.68 -4.53
C VAL A 181 -15.15 6.60 -3.15
N GLU A 182 -16.27 7.29 -2.98
CA GLU A 182 -17.04 7.32 -1.73
C GLU A 182 -17.56 5.92 -1.38
N ALA A 183 -18.16 5.20 -2.32
CA ALA A 183 -18.66 3.84 -2.10
C ALA A 183 -17.54 2.86 -1.75
N CYS A 184 -16.38 2.99 -2.41
CA CYS A 184 -15.20 2.19 -2.08
C CYS A 184 -14.64 2.54 -0.69
N LEU A 185 -14.63 3.83 -0.33
CA LEU A 185 -14.18 4.31 0.96
C LEU A 185 -15.07 3.81 2.09
N ASP A 186 -16.38 3.93 1.97
CA ASP A 186 -17.37 3.46 2.97
C ASP A 186 -17.20 1.95 3.23
N ARG A 187 -17.05 1.17 2.16
CA ARG A 187 -16.81 -0.26 2.28
C ARG A 187 -15.47 -0.59 2.95
N LEU A 188 -14.43 0.17 2.62
CA LEU A 188 -13.10 0.01 3.23
C LEU A 188 -13.11 0.34 4.72
N LEU A 189 -13.78 1.44 5.13
CA LEU A 189 -13.92 1.85 6.52
C LEU A 189 -14.70 0.81 7.34
N THR A 190 -15.82 0.33 6.81
CA THR A 190 -16.62 -0.72 7.44
C THR A 190 -15.76 -1.97 7.69
N TRP A 191 -15.05 -2.44 6.66
CA TRP A 191 -14.19 -3.60 6.78
C TRP A 191 -13.02 -3.41 7.76
N LEU A 192 -12.42 -2.21 7.82
CA LEU A 192 -11.37 -1.91 8.81
C LEU A 192 -11.90 -1.94 10.25
N GLY A 193 -13.16 -1.56 10.46
CA GLY A 193 -13.85 -1.73 11.75
C GLY A 193 -14.07 -3.21 12.10
N GLU A 194 -14.49 -4.03 11.13
CA GLU A 194 -14.63 -5.48 11.30
C GLU A 194 -13.30 -6.16 11.64
N CYS A 195 -12.20 -5.72 11.04
CA CYS A 195 -10.84 -6.19 11.32
C CYS A 195 -10.25 -5.67 12.64
N ALA A 196 -11.02 -4.90 13.42
CA ALA A 196 -10.58 -4.26 14.66
C ALA A 196 -9.32 -3.37 14.50
N VAL A 197 -9.09 -2.82 13.33
CA VAL A 197 -8.09 -1.77 13.09
C VAL A 197 -8.63 -0.44 13.58
N LEU A 198 -9.89 -0.14 13.26
CA LEU A 198 -10.60 1.04 13.72
C LEU A 198 -11.49 0.70 14.93
N PRO A 199 -11.79 1.71 15.80
CA PRO A 199 -12.80 1.53 16.84
C PRO A 199 -14.14 1.17 16.20
N ARG A 200 -14.89 0.26 16.83
CA ARG A 200 -16.27 -0.04 16.41
C ARG A 200 -17.12 1.21 16.66
N THR A 201 -17.73 1.72 15.61
CA THR A 201 -18.76 2.78 15.70
C THR A 201 -20.04 2.26 16.33
#